data_10670e1abbc02e960c46d41a2032c0e9
#
_entry.id   10670e1abbc02e960c46d41a2032c0e9
#
_cell.length_a   1.000
_cell.length_b   1.000
_cell.length_c   1.000
_cell.angle_alpha   90.00
_cell.angle_beta   90.00
_cell.angle_gamma   90.00
#
_symmetry.space_group_name_H-M   'P 1'
#
loop_
_entity.id
_entity.type
_entity.pdbx_description
1 polymer ?
#
loop_
_entity_poly.entity_id
_entity_poly.type
_entity_poly.pdbx_seq_one_letter_code
_entity_poly.pdbx_strand_id
1 'polypeptide(L)'
;MITISLLVTLDIPHASSLKEKRAVVRSLVERLRARLHVSTAEVGLLDRVQAGQVGIAIVSGDRATARSMADEARRFIEAELLGRADIRDVAVDETELE
;
A
#
# COMPACT_ATOMS: atom_id res chain seq x y z
N MET A 1 -9.02 12.67 16.32
CA MET A 1 -8.00 12.21 15.37
C MET A 1 -8.44 10.89 14.76
N ILE A 2 -8.45 10.83 13.46
CA ILE A 2 -8.79 9.60 12.73
C ILE A 2 -7.50 8.99 12.18
N THR A 3 -7.36 7.69 12.36
CA THR A 3 -6.28 6.91 11.76
C THR A 3 -6.87 5.80 10.92
N ILE A 4 -6.42 5.68 9.67
CA ILE A 4 -6.80 4.57 8.80
C ILE A 4 -5.54 3.80 8.44
N SER A 5 -5.57 2.51 8.68
CA SER A 5 -4.50 1.60 8.26
C SER A 5 -5.00 0.73 7.12
N LEU A 6 -4.21 0.61 6.08
CA LEU A 6 -4.47 -0.30 4.95
C LEU A 6 -3.38 -1.36 4.93
N LEU A 7 -3.78 -2.61 4.85
CA LEU A 7 -2.87 -3.71 4.56
C LEU A 7 -3.18 -4.22 3.17
N VAL A 8 -2.30 -3.93 2.23
CA VAL A 8 -2.50 -4.26 0.82
C VAL A 8 -1.66 -5.48 0.48
N THR A 9 -2.33 -6.55 0.07
CA THR A 9 -1.67 -7.78 -0.37
C THR A 9 -1.61 -7.81 -1.89
N LEU A 10 -0.41 -8.04 -2.41
CA LEU A 10 -0.12 -7.99 -3.84
C LEU A 10 0.27 -9.36 -4.38
N ASP A 11 -0.20 -9.66 -5.60
CA ASP A 11 0.32 -10.73 -6.43
C ASP A 11 1.27 -10.12 -7.46
N ILE A 12 2.48 -10.69 -7.55
CA ILE A 12 3.51 -10.21 -8.48
C ILE A 12 3.94 -11.40 -9.35
N PRO A 13 3.07 -11.80 -10.30
CA PRO A 13 3.21 -13.09 -10.99
C PRO A 13 4.43 -13.19 -11.89
N HIS A 14 5.00 -12.06 -12.33
CA HIS A 14 6.14 -12.06 -13.23
C HIS A 14 7.50 -12.00 -12.52
N ALA A 15 7.51 -11.86 -11.19
CA ALA A 15 8.75 -11.86 -10.44
C ALA A 15 9.34 -13.26 -10.42
N SER A 16 10.62 -13.38 -10.78
CA SER A 16 11.35 -14.64 -10.78
C SER A 16 12.41 -14.72 -9.67
N SER A 17 12.59 -13.65 -8.90
CA SER A 17 13.53 -13.61 -7.79
C SER A 17 13.05 -12.62 -6.73
N LEU A 18 13.58 -12.75 -5.50
CA LEU A 18 13.33 -11.77 -4.45
C LEU A 18 13.82 -10.38 -4.84
N LYS A 19 14.90 -10.30 -5.60
CA LYS A 19 15.45 -9.03 -6.08
C LYS A 19 14.45 -8.32 -6.97
N GLU A 20 13.84 -9.02 -7.92
CA GLU A 20 12.82 -8.45 -8.80
C GLU A 20 11.58 -8.03 -8.01
N LYS A 21 11.11 -8.87 -7.09
CA LYS A 21 9.96 -8.56 -6.25
C LYS A 21 10.22 -7.32 -5.40
N ARG A 22 11.39 -7.24 -4.77
CA ARG A 22 11.76 -6.09 -3.92
C ARG A 22 11.85 -4.79 -4.72
N ALA A 23 12.29 -4.87 -5.98
CA ALA A 23 12.34 -3.69 -6.85
C ALA A 23 10.92 -3.13 -7.09
N VAL A 24 9.95 -4.00 -7.36
CA VAL A 24 8.55 -3.59 -7.56
C VAL A 24 7.98 -2.97 -6.29
N VAL A 25 8.13 -3.64 -5.16
CA VAL A 25 7.57 -3.16 -3.89
C VAL A 25 8.24 -1.87 -3.42
N ARG A 26 9.56 -1.80 -3.52
CA ARG A 26 10.31 -0.59 -3.13
C ARG A 26 9.91 0.60 -3.97
N SER A 27 9.79 0.43 -5.28
CA SER A 27 9.36 1.50 -6.18
C SER A 27 7.98 2.00 -5.79
N LEU A 28 7.04 1.10 -5.50
CA LEU A 28 5.70 1.48 -5.06
C LEU A 28 5.73 2.28 -3.75
N VAL A 29 6.46 1.78 -2.75
CA VAL A 29 6.57 2.45 -1.44
C VAL A 29 7.17 3.85 -1.59
N GLU A 30 8.24 3.99 -2.35
CA GLU A 30 8.89 5.29 -2.56
C GLU A 30 7.95 6.27 -3.26
N ARG A 31 7.19 5.82 -4.24
CA ARG A 31 6.25 6.69 -4.96
C ARG A 31 5.05 7.08 -4.11
N LEU A 32 4.54 6.17 -3.30
CA LEU A 32 3.48 6.49 -2.34
C LEU A 32 3.93 7.60 -1.39
N ARG A 33 5.13 7.48 -0.84
CA ARG A 33 5.68 8.49 0.05
C ARG A 33 5.84 9.85 -0.63
N ALA A 34 6.33 9.84 -1.86
CA ALA A 34 6.61 11.07 -2.59
C ALA A 34 5.33 11.80 -3.05
N ARG A 35 4.30 11.05 -3.41
CA ARG A 35 3.09 11.60 -4.04
C ARG A 35 1.95 11.87 -3.10
N LEU A 36 1.75 11.04 -2.09
CA LEU A 36 0.53 11.08 -1.28
C LEU A 36 0.75 11.46 0.18
N HIS A 37 1.96 11.73 0.61
CA HIS A 37 2.28 12.14 1.98
C HIS A 37 1.68 11.19 3.02
N VAL A 38 1.71 9.89 2.73
CA VAL A 38 1.28 8.84 3.65
C VAL A 38 2.49 8.13 4.23
N SER A 39 2.31 7.52 5.40
CA SER A 39 3.31 6.63 5.96
C SER A 39 3.11 5.24 5.35
N THR A 40 4.17 4.67 4.78
CA THR A 40 4.07 3.38 4.11
C THR A 40 5.36 2.57 4.22
N ALA A 41 5.21 1.26 4.22
CA ALA A 41 6.33 0.32 4.31
C ALA A 41 5.92 -1.05 3.79
N GLU A 42 6.90 -1.85 3.36
CA GLU A 42 6.67 -3.28 3.16
C GLU A 42 6.58 -3.93 4.55
N VAL A 43 5.51 -4.69 4.81
CA VAL A 43 5.20 -5.16 6.16
C VAL A 43 5.01 -6.68 6.29
N GLY A 44 4.95 -7.41 5.19
CA GLY A 44 4.76 -8.86 5.26
C GLY A 44 5.12 -9.57 3.98
N LEU A 45 5.11 -10.90 4.03
CA LEU A 45 5.45 -11.78 2.91
C LEU A 45 6.85 -11.49 2.35
N LEU A 46 7.77 -11.09 3.22
CA LEU A 46 9.10 -10.58 2.82
C LEU A 46 9.91 -11.59 2.02
N ASP A 47 9.75 -12.88 2.33
CA ASP A 47 10.50 -13.96 1.67
C ASP A 47 9.74 -14.64 0.53
N ARG A 48 8.57 -14.11 0.16
CA ARG A 48 7.79 -14.63 -0.96
C ARG A 48 8.19 -13.90 -2.24
N VAL A 49 8.43 -14.66 -3.30
CA VAL A 49 8.88 -14.10 -4.59
C VAL A 49 7.73 -13.43 -5.34
N GLN A 50 6.57 -14.08 -5.36
CA GLN A 50 5.43 -13.64 -6.17
C GLN A 50 4.29 -13.03 -5.36
N ALA A 51 4.58 -12.59 -4.15
CA ALA A 51 3.61 -11.92 -3.29
C ALA A 51 4.31 -10.92 -2.39
N GLY A 52 3.59 -9.88 -2.00
CA GLY A 52 4.09 -8.86 -1.08
C GLY A 52 2.95 -8.24 -0.30
N GLN A 53 3.29 -7.59 0.80
CA GLN A 53 2.33 -6.81 1.57
C GLN A 53 2.90 -5.44 1.88
N VAL A 54 2.10 -4.42 1.59
CA VAL A 54 2.43 -3.02 1.85
C VAL A 54 1.43 -2.47 2.86
N GLY A 55 1.95 -1.87 3.91
CA GLY A 55 1.15 -1.17 4.90
C GLY A 55 1.11 0.33 4.61
N ILE A 56 -0.04 0.95 4.84
CA ILE A 56 -0.23 2.39 4.70
C ILE A 56 -0.95 2.90 5.93
N ALA A 57 -0.45 3.98 6.52
CA ALA A 57 -1.10 4.63 7.64
C ALA A 57 -1.42 6.08 7.29
N ILE A 58 -2.65 6.48 7.58
CA ILE A 58 -3.19 7.80 7.30
C ILE A 58 -3.70 8.41 8.59
N VAL A 59 -3.35 9.66 8.84
CA VAL A 59 -3.83 10.43 9.97
C VAL A 59 -4.52 11.68 9.48
N SER A 60 -5.69 11.98 10.02
CA SER A 60 -6.41 13.22 9.74
C SER A 60 -7.26 13.63 10.94
N GLY A 61 -7.56 14.90 11.04
CA GLY A 61 -8.53 15.41 12.00
C GLY A 61 -9.97 15.19 11.54
N ASP A 62 -10.19 14.84 10.28
CA ASP A 62 -11.50 14.72 9.67
C ASP A 62 -11.66 13.34 9.00
N ARG A 63 -12.75 12.66 9.33
CA ARG A 63 -13.03 11.30 8.83
C ARG A 63 -13.21 11.25 7.33
N ALA A 64 -13.94 12.19 6.76
CA ALA A 64 -14.18 12.22 5.32
C ALA A 64 -12.85 12.43 4.57
N THR A 65 -11.99 13.30 5.07
CA THR A 65 -10.65 13.51 4.50
C THR A 65 -9.79 12.25 4.60
N ALA A 66 -9.78 11.60 5.75
CA ALA A 66 -9.01 10.36 5.93
C ALA A 66 -9.46 9.27 4.94
N ARG A 67 -10.75 9.09 4.78
CA ARG A 67 -11.32 8.11 3.85
C ARG A 67 -11.01 8.45 2.40
N SER A 68 -11.05 9.73 2.05
CA SER A 68 -10.67 10.21 0.71
C SER A 68 -9.20 9.92 0.42
N MET A 69 -8.31 10.12 1.40
CA MET A 69 -6.90 9.79 1.28
C MET A 69 -6.68 8.29 1.10
N ALA A 70 -7.44 7.46 1.81
CA ALA A 70 -7.37 6.01 1.67
C ALA A 70 -7.78 5.56 0.27
N ASP A 71 -8.86 6.12 -0.26
CA ASP A 71 -9.32 5.83 -1.62
C ASP A 71 -8.31 6.27 -2.67
N GLU A 72 -7.71 7.43 -2.48
CA GLU A 72 -6.66 7.95 -3.37
C GLU A 72 -5.43 7.04 -3.38
N ALA A 73 -4.99 6.59 -2.20
CA ALA A 73 -3.86 5.67 -2.08
C ALA A 73 -4.13 4.37 -2.83
N ARG A 74 -5.33 3.84 -2.70
CA ARG A 74 -5.75 2.61 -3.36
C ARG A 74 -5.74 2.75 -4.88
N ARG A 75 -6.31 3.84 -5.39
CA ARG A 75 -6.30 4.13 -6.84
C ARG A 75 -4.88 4.33 -7.37
N PHE A 76 -4.04 4.99 -6.58
CA PHE A 76 -2.64 5.19 -6.94
C PHE A 76 -1.92 3.85 -7.10
N ILE A 77 -2.10 2.92 -6.15
CA ILE A 77 -1.48 1.60 -6.20
C ILE A 77 -1.94 0.84 -7.46
N GLU A 78 -3.23 0.84 -7.73
CA GLU A 78 -3.77 0.17 -8.92
C GLU A 78 -3.13 0.71 -10.21
N ALA A 79 -3.01 2.02 -10.33
CA ALA A 79 -2.43 2.65 -11.52
C ALA A 79 -0.92 2.36 -11.65
N GLU A 80 -0.17 2.44 -10.53
CA GLU A 80 1.27 2.19 -10.54
C GLU A 80 1.63 0.74 -10.87
N LEU A 81 0.79 -0.20 -10.46
CA LEU A 81 1.06 -1.62 -10.65
C LEU A 81 0.48 -2.19 -11.94
N LEU A 82 -0.24 -1.39 -12.71
CA LEU A 82 -0.86 -1.85 -13.94
C LEU A 82 0.15 -2.53 -14.86
N GLY A 83 -0.11 -3.79 -15.20
CA GLY A 83 0.78 -4.61 -16.03
C GLY A 83 1.96 -5.25 -15.29
N ARG A 84 2.15 -4.94 -14.00
CA ARG A 84 3.28 -5.46 -13.20
C ARG A 84 2.84 -6.33 -12.02
N ALA A 85 1.74 -5.98 -11.40
CA ALA A 85 1.24 -6.69 -10.24
C ALA A 85 -0.25 -6.42 -10.08
N ASP A 86 -0.90 -7.22 -9.24
CA ASP A 86 -2.33 -7.10 -8.95
C ASP A 86 -2.55 -6.98 -7.45
N ILE A 87 -3.58 -6.23 -7.07
CA ILE A 87 -4.03 -6.19 -5.69
C ILE A 87 -4.90 -7.44 -5.45
N ARG A 88 -4.46 -8.29 -4.52
CA ARG A 88 -5.23 -9.47 -4.12
C ARG A 88 -6.27 -9.13 -3.07
N ASP A 89 -5.90 -8.29 -2.11
CA ASP A 89 -6.73 -7.97 -0.96
C ASP A 89 -6.32 -6.63 -0.36
N VAL A 90 -7.29 -5.92 0.22
CA VAL A 90 -7.06 -4.72 1.01
C VAL A 90 -7.83 -4.87 2.32
N ALA A 91 -7.12 -4.99 3.43
CA ALA A 91 -7.71 -4.94 4.76
C ALA A 91 -7.63 -3.51 5.28
N VAL A 92 -8.69 -3.03 5.89
CA VAL A 92 -8.83 -1.65 6.38
C VAL A 92 -9.18 -1.65 7.86
N ASP A 93 -8.49 -0.82 8.63
CA ASP A 93 -8.83 -0.55 10.01
C ASP A 93 -8.92 0.97 10.20
N GLU A 94 -10.06 1.44 10.72
CA GLU A 94 -10.29 2.85 10.99
C GLU A 94 -10.50 3.03 12.49
N THR A 95 -9.72 3.90 13.11
CA THR A 95 -9.85 4.19 14.55
C THR A 95 -9.97 5.68 14.77
N GLU A 96 -10.64 6.05 15.88
CA GLU A 96 -10.76 7.43 16.33
C GLU A 96 -10.19 7.56 17.73
N LEU A 97 -9.31 8.54 17.90
CA LEU A 97 -8.74 8.90 19.19
C LEU A 97 -9.02 10.37 19.45
N GLU A 98 -9.65 10.65 20.60
CA GLU A 98 -10.00 12.01 21.02
C GLU A 98 -9.02 12.55 22.04
#